data_89153a2e7c7f59fe7a8156bd77d80afa
#
_entry.id   89153a2e7c7f59fe7a8156bd77d80afa
#
_cell.length_a   1.000
_cell.length_b   1.000
_cell.length_c   1.000
_cell.angle_alpha   90.00
_cell.angle_beta   90.00
_cell.angle_gamma   90.00
#
_symmetry.space_group_name_H-M   'P 1'
#
loop_
_entity.id
_entity.type
_entity.pdbx_description
1 polymer ?
#
loop_
_entity_poly.entity_id
_entity_poly.type
_entity_poly.pdbx_seq_one_letter_code
_entity_poly.pdbx_strand_id
1 'polypeptide(L)'
;MESLLAHEEEHWQRGVVRIAGVDEVGMGPLAGPVVAAAVILSPRDRVDGVNDSKLLDATERAKLDKDIRARALAIGIGEASVEEIERINIYQAGLLAMRRALLALAPEPELVLVDARKINGIPWPQEARIKADATIHCVSCASVVAKVHRDRLMAELDPVYPGYGFAQHKGYGTPAHLEALDRLGPCRIHRSTFHWLGRQLTLFGSASAAGSVTAQQIDSECAPTADAAVAGQFDSEHASAGDAAVARQFDSEHASAADSPVARQLDSE
;
A
#
# COMPACT_ATOMS: atom_id res chain seq x y z
N MET A 1 16.45 7.02 -25.75
CA MET A 1 15.64 6.65 -24.57
C MET A 1 14.29 7.32 -24.73
N GLU A 2 13.21 6.57 -24.71
CA GLU A 2 11.87 7.16 -24.67
C GLU A 2 11.74 8.00 -23.38
N SER A 3 11.04 9.12 -23.49
CA SER A 3 10.74 9.98 -22.34
C SER A 3 9.83 9.20 -21.37
N LEU A 4 10.09 9.25 -20.05
CA LEU A 4 9.19 8.71 -19.03
C LEU A 4 7.77 9.28 -19.14
N LEU A 5 7.60 10.44 -19.77
CA LEU A 5 6.32 11.10 -19.99
C LEU A 5 5.61 10.68 -21.29
N ALA A 6 6.24 9.90 -22.17
CA ALA A 6 5.68 9.57 -23.47
C ALA A 6 4.28 8.96 -23.38
N HIS A 7 4.05 8.18 -22.34
CA HIS A 7 2.77 7.50 -22.12
C HIS A 7 1.68 8.45 -21.62
N GLU A 8 2.00 9.33 -20.67
CA GLU A 8 1.06 10.35 -20.21
C GLU A 8 0.78 11.38 -21.32
N GLU A 9 1.78 11.75 -22.13
CA GLU A 9 1.62 12.70 -23.23
C GLU A 9 0.59 12.24 -24.27
N GLU A 10 0.53 10.94 -24.60
CA GLU A 10 -0.50 10.37 -25.48
C GLU A 10 -1.92 10.61 -24.94
N HIS A 11 -2.12 10.43 -23.65
CA HIS A 11 -3.41 10.62 -22.99
C HIS A 11 -3.76 12.11 -22.86
N TRP A 12 -2.82 12.97 -22.52
CA TRP A 12 -3.02 14.42 -22.46
C TRP A 12 -3.44 15.00 -23.81
N GLN A 13 -2.85 14.51 -24.92
CA GLN A 13 -3.24 14.91 -26.26
C GLN A 13 -4.69 14.52 -26.60
N ARG A 14 -5.22 13.49 -25.95
CA ARG A 14 -6.63 13.05 -26.06
C ARG A 14 -7.56 13.74 -25.08
N GLY A 15 -7.05 14.70 -24.27
CA GLY A 15 -7.82 15.46 -23.30
C GLY A 15 -7.97 14.83 -21.93
N VAL A 16 -7.34 13.68 -21.66
CA VAL A 16 -7.30 13.04 -20.32
C VAL A 16 -6.21 13.73 -19.51
N VAL A 17 -6.58 14.53 -18.53
CA VAL A 17 -5.63 15.43 -17.83
C VAL A 17 -5.20 14.85 -16.47
N ARG A 18 -6.14 14.27 -15.71
CA ARG A 18 -5.86 13.71 -14.39
C ARG A 18 -5.51 12.24 -14.49
N ILE A 19 -4.25 11.96 -14.71
CA ILE A 19 -3.71 10.60 -14.78
C ILE A 19 -3.05 10.28 -13.44
N ALA A 20 -3.55 9.26 -12.75
CA ALA A 20 -2.93 8.77 -11.52
C ALA A 20 -1.97 7.63 -11.83
N GLY A 21 -0.71 7.78 -11.43
CA GLY A 21 0.21 6.65 -11.29
C GLY A 21 0.08 6.04 -9.91
N VAL A 22 0.10 4.71 -9.80
CA VAL A 22 0.04 4.01 -8.52
C VAL A 22 1.08 2.89 -8.46
N ASP A 23 1.75 2.76 -7.31
CA ASP A 23 2.73 1.71 -7.04
C ASP A 23 2.73 1.30 -5.56
N GLU A 24 3.16 0.07 -5.28
CA GLU A 24 3.25 -0.47 -3.93
C GLU A 24 4.69 -0.78 -3.51
N VAL A 25 4.93 -0.74 -2.20
CA VAL A 25 6.18 -1.11 -1.56
C VAL A 25 5.94 -1.98 -0.34
N GLY A 26 6.90 -2.85 -0.03
CA GLY A 26 6.80 -3.68 1.17
C GLY A 26 6.23 -5.07 0.91
N MET A 27 6.28 -5.58 -0.32
CA MET A 27 5.88 -6.96 -0.64
C MET A 27 6.82 -8.01 -0.07
N GLY A 28 8.14 -7.76 -0.08
CA GLY A 28 9.18 -8.73 0.31
C GLY A 28 9.65 -8.72 1.77
N PRO A 29 9.49 -7.67 2.59
CA PRO A 29 9.94 -7.66 3.98
C PRO A 29 9.25 -8.71 4.85
N LEU A 30 9.97 -9.17 5.90
CA LEU A 30 9.46 -10.09 6.92
C LEU A 30 8.56 -9.41 7.95
N ALA A 31 8.61 -8.07 8.03
CA ALA A 31 7.88 -7.28 9.02
C ALA A 31 7.31 -5.98 8.41
N GLY A 32 6.23 -5.49 9.03
CA GLY A 32 5.57 -4.25 8.70
C GLY A 32 4.53 -4.36 7.59
N PRO A 33 3.75 -3.28 7.34
CA PRO A 33 2.67 -3.26 6.38
C PRO A 33 3.18 -3.21 4.93
N VAL A 34 2.27 -3.47 3.98
CA VAL A 34 2.41 -3.02 2.59
C VAL A 34 1.86 -1.61 2.50
N VAL A 35 2.58 -0.74 1.80
CA VAL A 35 2.18 0.64 1.56
C VAL A 35 2.11 0.88 0.06
N ALA A 36 1.12 1.64 -0.39
CA ALA A 36 1.03 2.14 -1.75
C ALA A 36 0.84 3.65 -1.76
N ALA A 37 1.28 4.28 -2.83
CA ALA A 37 0.95 5.67 -3.11
C ALA A 37 0.32 5.79 -4.49
N ALA A 38 -0.57 6.77 -4.63
CA ALA A 38 -1.11 7.21 -5.91
C ALA A 38 -0.80 8.71 -6.09
N VAL A 39 -0.34 9.09 -7.26
CA VAL A 39 0.11 10.47 -7.55
C VAL A 39 -0.51 10.96 -8.84
N ILE A 40 -1.12 12.14 -8.81
CA ILE A 40 -1.55 12.88 -10.01
C ILE A 40 -0.68 14.13 -10.15
N LEU A 41 -0.01 14.26 -11.30
CA LEU A 41 0.73 15.45 -11.65
C LEU A 41 0.00 16.23 -12.77
N SER A 42 0.19 17.55 -12.81
CA SER A 42 -0.28 18.36 -13.92
C SER A 42 0.56 18.07 -15.17
N PRO A 43 -0.01 18.14 -16.40
CA PRO A 43 0.77 18.05 -17.63
C PRO A 43 1.91 19.08 -17.76
N ARG A 44 1.88 20.13 -16.95
CA ARG A 44 2.89 21.20 -16.93
C ARG A 44 3.97 20.98 -15.86
N ASP A 45 3.73 20.07 -14.93
CA ASP A 45 4.61 19.80 -13.79
C ASP A 45 5.36 18.49 -13.99
N ARG A 46 6.65 18.64 -14.18
CA ARG A 46 7.59 17.53 -14.30
C ARG A 46 8.50 17.49 -13.07
N VAL A 47 8.73 16.33 -12.54
CA VAL A 47 9.74 16.08 -11.51
C VAL A 47 10.94 15.42 -12.18
N ASP A 48 12.04 16.18 -12.30
CA ASP A 48 13.26 15.65 -12.92
C ASP A 48 14.02 14.73 -11.97
N GLY A 49 14.70 13.74 -12.54
CA GLY A 49 15.49 12.77 -11.77
C GLY A 49 14.70 11.65 -11.15
N VAL A 50 13.38 11.63 -11.33
CA VAL A 50 12.57 10.45 -10.95
C VAL A 50 12.92 9.32 -11.90
N ASN A 51 13.35 8.21 -11.30
CA ASN A 51 13.70 6.97 -11.97
C ASN A 51 13.30 5.82 -11.06
N ASP A 52 13.62 4.58 -11.39
CA ASP A 52 13.38 3.44 -10.50
C ASP A 52 13.84 3.78 -9.06
N SER A 53 12.90 3.83 -8.14
CA SER A 53 13.14 4.23 -6.74
C SER A 53 14.18 3.35 -6.02
N LYS A 54 14.44 2.15 -6.55
CA LYS A 54 15.41 1.19 -6.04
C LYS A 54 16.85 1.58 -6.36
N LEU A 55 17.06 2.40 -7.41
CA LEU A 55 18.36 2.88 -7.84
C LEU A 55 18.81 4.17 -7.12
N LEU A 56 17.86 4.87 -6.49
CA LEU A 56 18.11 6.12 -5.76
C LEU A 56 18.58 5.83 -4.33
N ASP A 57 19.47 6.65 -3.81
CA ASP A 57 19.81 6.61 -2.39
C ASP A 57 18.70 7.23 -1.52
N ALA A 58 18.80 7.09 -0.19
CA ALA A 58 17.77 7.58 0.74
C ALA A 58 17.62 9.11 0.71
N THR A 59 18.72 9.84 0.51
CA THR A 59 18.75 11.29 0.50
C THR A 59 18.12 11.82 -0.79
N GLU A 60 18.44 11.22 -1.91
CA GLU A 60 17.86 11.53 -3.22
C GLU A 60 16.35 11.26 -3.21
N ARG A 61 15.91 10.11 -2.70
CA ARG A 61 14.48 9.80 -2.55
C ARG A 61 13.74 10.81 -1.68
N ALA A 62 14.32 11.22 -0.54
CA ALA A 62 13.71 12.20 0.35
C ALA A 62 13.59 13.59 -0.30
N LYS A 63 14.56 13.98 -1.15
CA LYS A 63 14.50 15.21 -1.93
C LYS A 63 13.39 15.13 -2.98
N LEU A 64 13.35 14.03 -3.74
CA LEU A 64 12.33 13.83 -4.77
C LEU A 64 10.91 13.74 -4.17
N ASP A 65 10.73 13.09 -3.01
CA ASP A 65 9.43 13.06 -2.32
C ASP A 65 8.93 14.48 -2.00
N LYS A 66 9.81 15.38 -1.55
CA LYS A 66 9.45 16.79 -1.32
C LYS A 66 9.05 17.50 -2.61
N ASP A 67 9.79 17.29 -3.69
CA ASP A 67 9.50 17.89 -4.98
C ASP A 67 8.17 17.37 -5.57
N ILE A 68 7.91 16.05 -5.46
CA ILE A 68 6.67 15.44 -5.88
C ILE A 68 5.50 16.04 -5.10
N ARG A 69 5.59 16.10 -3.76
CA ARG A 69 4.54 16.68 -2.89
C ARG A 69 4.26 18.15 -3.16
N ALA A 70 5.28 18.91 -3.55
CA ALA A 70 5.12 20.33 -3.89
C ALA A 70 4.43 20.56 -5.24
N ARG A 71 4.48 19.60 -6.17
CA ARG A 71 3.99 19.73 -7.55
C ARG A 71 2.75 18.92 -7.84
N ALA A 72 2.49 17.87 -7.06
CA ALA A 72 1.36 16.98 -7.28
C ALA A 72 0.02 17.70 -7.09
N LEU A 73 -0.92 17.46 -8.00
CA LEU A 73 -2.31 17.87 -7.87
C LEU A 73 -3.02 17.09 -6.76
N ALA A 74 -2.68 15.81 -6.61
CA ALA A 74 -3.18 14.94 -5.56
C ALA A 74 -2.17 13.84 -5.24
N ILE A 75 -2.11 13.47 -3.97
CA ILE A 75 -1.37 12.30 -3.48
C ILE A 75 -2.30 11.55 -2.52
N GLY A 76 -2.48 10.25 -2.77
CA GLY A 76 -3.16 9.34 -1.87
C GLY A 76 -2.18 8.29 -1.34
N ILE A 77 -2.30 7.95 -0.07
CA ILE A 77 -1.54 6.86 0.58
C ILE A 77 -2.54 5.79 1.01
N GLY A 78 -2.18 4.53 0.79
CA GLY A 78 -2.95 3.39 1.25
C GLY A 78 -2.04 2.35 1.88
N GLU A 79 -2.52 1.72 2.93
CA GLU A 79 -1.78 0.71 3.67
C GLU A 79 -2.61 -0.56 3.82
N ALA A 80 -1.93 -1.70 3.87
CA ALA A 80 -2.50 -2.97 4.31
C ALA A 80 -1.67 -3.49 5.48
N SER A 81 -2.33 -3.69 6.63
CA SER A 81 -1.69 -4.10 7.88
C SER A 81 -1.15 -5.53 7.81
N VAL A 82 -0.36 -5.92 8.79
CA VAL A 82 0.15 -7.29 8.90
C VAL A 82 -1.01 -8.29 9.07
N GLU A 83 -2.02 -7.95 9.86
CA GLU A 83 -3.21 -8.78 10.06
C GLU A 83 -4.01 -8.94 8.75
N GLU A 84 -4.06 -7.91 7.92
CA GLU A 84 -4.69 -7.99 6.60
C GLU A 84 -3.86 -8.85 5.65
N ILE A 85 -2.52 -8.72 5.66
CA ILE A 85 -1.61 -9.57 4.87
C ILE A 85 -1.83 -11.04 5.21
N GLU A 86 -1.94 -11.38 6.49
CA GLU A 86 -2.17 -12.75 6.95
C GLU A 86 -3.54 -13.30 6.53
N ARG A 87 -4.57 -12.44 6.54
CA ARG A 87 -5.94 -12.82 6.18
C ARG A 87 -6.14 -13.03 4.70
N ILE A 88 -5.57 -12.16 3.83
CA ILE A 88 -5.87 -12.13 2.39
C ILE A 88 -4.67 -12.46 1.50
N ASN A 89 -3.53 -12.76 2.06
CA ASN A 89 -2.19 -12.92 1.49
C ASN A 89 -1.55 -11.61 0.99
N ILE A 90 -0.22 -11.66 0.81
CA ILE A 90 0.59 -10.50 0.43
C ILE A 90 0.18 -9.88 -0.92
N TYR A 91 -0.21 -10.72 -1.88
CA TYR A 91 -0.63 -10.28 -3.20
C TYR A 91 -1.90 -9.42 -3.14
N GLN A 92 -2.93 -9.91 -2.45
CA GLN A 92 -4.20 -9.20 -2.28
C GLN A 92 -4.03 -7.97 -1.39
N ALA A 93 -3.13 -8.03 -0.41
CA ALA A 93 -2.79 -6.89 0.44
C ALA A 93 -2.16 -5.74 -0.37
N GLY A 94 -1.28 -6.03 -1.35
CA GLY A 94 -0.76 -5.04 -2.28
C GLY A 94 -1.86 -4.35 -3.09
N LEU A 95 -2.78 -5.14 -3.66
CA LEU A 95 -3.93 -4.59 -4.40
C LEU A 95 -4.85 -3.75 -3.50
N LEU A 96 -5.07 -4.18 -2.25
CA LEU A 96 -5.84 -3.43 -1.26
C LEU A 96 -5.20 -2.08 -0.92
N ALA A 97 -3.87 -2.07 -0.69
CA ALA A 97 -3.13 -0.83 -0.44
C ALA A 97 -3.22 0.13 -1.63
N MET A 98 -3.01 -0.34 -2.86
CA MET A 98 -3.16 0.47 -4.08
C MET A 98 -4.58 1.02 -4.25
N ARG A 99 -5.59 0.19 -4.02
CA ARG A 99 -6.99 0.64 -4.05
C ARG A 99 -7.26 1.75 -3.04
N ARG A 100 -6.78 1.62 -1.80
CA ARG A 100 -6.91 2.64 -0.74
C ARG A 100 -6.21 3.94 -1.14
N ALA A 101 -5.01 3.85 -1.71
CA ALA A 101 -4.28 5.02 -2.20
C ALA A 101 -5.05 5.78 -3.29
N LEU A 102 -5.65 5.06 -4.24
CA LEU A 102 -6.45 5.68 -5.31
C LEU A 102 -7.73 6.31 -4.78
N LEU A 103 -8.43 5.66 -3.85
CA LEU A 103 -9.66 6.19 -3.25
C LEU A 103 -9.41 7.40 -2.33
N ALA A 104 -8.18 7.62 -1.89
CA ALA A 104 -7.79 8.79 -1.10
C ALA A 104 -7.42 10.02 -1.96
N LEU A 105 -7.44 9.91 -3.29
CA LEU A 105 -7.12 11.03 -4.18
C LEU A 105 -8.25 12.07 -4.24
N ALA A 106 -7.89 13.34 -4.07
CA ALA A 106 -8.74 14.49 -4.32
C ALA A 106 -7.93 15.59 -5.01
N PRO A 107 -8.20 15.94 -6.29
CA PRO A 107 -9.29 15.46 -7.14
C PRO A 107 -9.12 14.02 -7.63
N GLU A 108 -10.24 13.39 -8.01
CA GLU A 108 -10.27 12.04 -8.57
C GLU A 108 -9.56 11.95 -9.93
N PRO A 109 -8.95 10.79 -10.27
CA PRO A 109 -8.34 10.55 -11.57
C PRO A 109 -9.38 10.31 -12.67
N GLU A 110 -8.98 10.54 -13.91
CA GLU A 110 -9.72 10.15 -15.13
C GLU A 110 -9.17 8.84 -15.71
N LEU A 111 -7.91 8.53 -15.42
CA LEU A 111 -7.22 7.31 -15.83
C LEU A 111 -6.23 6.90 -14.73
N VAL A 112 -6.07 5.61 -14.54
CA VAL A 112 -5.09 5.01 -13.61
C VAL A 112 -4.05 4.24 -14.40
N LEU A 113 -2.77 4.54 -14.20
CA LEU A 113 -1.62 3.78 -14.68
C LEU A 113 -1.02 3.01 -13.51
N VAL A 114 -0.92 1.69 -13.66
CA VAL A 114 -0.52 0.79 -12.58
C VAL A 114 0.59 -0.15 -13.02
N ASP A 115 1.53 -0.46 -12.10
CA ASP A 115 2.55 -1.46 -12.39
C ASP A 115 1.96 -2.88 -12.38
N ALA A 116 2.21 -3.59 -13.47
CA ALA A 116 1.96 -5.01 -13.72
C ALA A 116 0.50 -5.51 -13.57
N ARG A 117 -0.39 -4.91 -12.76
CA ARG A 117 -1.64 -5.58 -12.34
C ARG A 117 -2.84 -4.66 -12.28
N LYS A 118 -4.00 -5.15 -12.72
CA LYS A 118 -5.26 -4.44 -12.56
C LYS A 118 -5.76 -4.51 -11.12
N ILE A 119 -6.33 -3.41 -10.66
CA ILE A 119 -6.88 -3.22 -9.32
C ILE A 119 -8.39 -3.36 -9.40
N ASN A 120 -8.97 -4.30 -8.67
CA ASN A 120 -10.42 -4.51 -8.64
C ASN A 120 -11.10 -3.49 -7.70
N GLY A 121 -12.34 -3.11 -8.05
CA GLY A 121 -13.18 -2.26 -7.20
C GLY A 121 -12.77 -0.80 -7.18
N ILE A 122 -12.22 -0.28 -8.27
CA ILE A 122 -12.07 1.16 -8.56
C ILE A 122 -12.97 1.53 -9.74
N PRO A 123 -13.56 2.75 -9.73
CA PRO A 123 -14.51 3.16 -10.78
C PRO A 123 -13.84 3.67 -12.06
N TRP A 124 -12.55 3.98 -12.03
CA TRP A 124 -11.84 4.61 -13.14
C TRP A 124 -11.25 3.61 -14.11
N PRO A 125 -11.13 3.98 -15.39
CA PRO A 125 -10.36 3.21 -16.38
C PRO A 125 -8.93 3.02 -15.90
N GLN A 126 -8.33 1.86 -16.19
CA GLN A 126 -6.97 1.56 -15.78
C GLN A 126 -6.19 0.83 -16.87
N GLU A 127 -4.92 1.16 -16.98
CA GLU A 127 -3.94 0.49 -17.82
C GLU A 127 -2.82 -0.09 -16.96
N ALA A 128 -2.63 -1.40 -17.05
CA ALA A 128 -1.54 -2.11 -16.37
C ALA A 128 -0.36 -2.28 -17.33
N ARG A 129 0.83 -1.86 -16.90
CA ARG A 129 2.07 -1.97 -17.66
C ARG A 129 3.16 -2.62 -16.81
N ILE A 130 3.87 -3.58 -17.37
CA ILE A 130 5.01 -4.23 -16.71
C ILE A 130 6.15 -3.22 -16.60
N LYS A 131 6.73 -3.06 -15.40
CA LYS A 131 7.79 -2.10 -15.07
C LYS A 131 7.35 -0.64 -15.27
N ALA A 132 6.10 -0.33 -14.96
CA ALA A 132 5.60 1.03 -15.04
C ALA A 132 6.35 1.97 -14.07
N ASP A 133 6.83 1.45 -12.95
CA ASP A 133 7.69 2.14 -11.99
C ASP A 133 9.00 2.68 -12.59
N ALA A 134 9.49 2.07 -13.66
CA ALA A 134 10.70 2.48 -14.38
C ALA A 134 10.44 3.18 -15.72
N THR A 135 9.21 3.14 -16.25
CA THR A 135 8.91 3.59 -17.62
C THR A 135 7.83 4.66 -17.72
N ILE A 136 7.08 4.91 -16.65
CA ILE A 136 5.98 5.88 -16.60
C ILE A 136 6.21 6.85 -15.45
N HIS A 137 6.26 8.15 -15.75
CA HIS A 137 6.67 9.18 -14.80
C HIS A 137 5.80 9.28 -13.55
N CYS A 138 4.46 9.29 -13.68
CA CYS A 138 3.58 9.37 -12.51
C CYS A 138 3.65 8.10 -11.63
N VAL A 139 3.91 6.92 -12.23
CA VAL A 139 4.10 5.67 -11.47
C VAL A 139 5.45 5.67 -10.75
N SER A 140 6.52 6.17 -11.42
CA SER A 140 7.83 6.38 -10.76
C SER A 140 7.71 7.34 -9.57
N CYS A 141 6.94 8.43 -9.70
CA CYS A 141 6.65 9.34 -8.59
C CYS A 141 5.92 8.64 -7.44
N ALA A 142 4.91 7.83 -7.75
CA ALA A 142 4.19 7.04 -6.75
C ALA A 142 5.12 6.06 -6.01
N SER A 143 6.02 5.38 -6.74
CA SER A 143 7.03 4.49 -6.16
C SER A 143 7.93 5.20 -5.14
N VAL A 144 8.43 6.40 -5.47
CA VAL A 144 9.24 7.21 -4.56
C VAL A 144 8.45 7.60 -3.31
N VAL A 145 7.22 8.10 -3.47
CA VAL A 145 6.36 8.52 -2.34
C VAL A 145 6.04 7.33 -1.43
N ALA A 146 5.64 6.21 -1.98
CA ALA A 146 5.34 4.99 -1.22
C ALA A 146 6.58 4.52 -0.43
N LYS A 147 7.74 4.52 -1.08
CA LYS A 147 9.00 4.09 -0.45
C LYS A 147 9.42 4.99 0.69
N VAL A 148 9.38 6.31 0.51
CA VAL A 148 9.73 7.28 1.58
C VAL A 148 8.75 7.17 2.74
N HIS A 149 7.45 7.05 2.46
CA HIS A 149 6.43 6.90 3.50
C HIS A 149 6.66 5.62 4.32
N ARG A 150 6.85 4.47 3.67
CA ARG A 150 7.07 3.21 4.37
C ARG A 150 8.38 3.20 5.16
N ASP A 151 9.46 3.77 4.62
CA ASP A 151 10.75 3.83 5.31
C ASP A 151 10.66 4.68 6.58
N ARG A 152 9.86 5.78 6.57
CA ARG A 152 9.57 6.58 7.75
C ARG A 152 8.75 5.79 8.77
N LEU A 153 7.68 5.15 8.34
CA LEU A 153 6.84 4.31 9.21
C LEU A 153 7.67 3.23 9.92
N MET A 154 8.56 2.54 9.20
CA MET A 154 9.42 1.52 9.81
C MET A 154 10.46 2.12 10.78
N ALA A 155 10.88 3.37 10.59
CA ALA A 155 11.75 4.07 11.54
C ALA A 155 10.97 4.51 12.80
N GLU A 156 9.70 4.89 12.66
CA GLU A 156 8.79 5.22 13.78
C GLU A 156 8.44 3.97 14.62
N LEU A 157 8.39 2.79 13.99
CA LEU A 157 8.17 1.51 14.68
C LEU A 157 9.41 0.98 15.42
N ASP A 158 10.61 1.45 15.08
CA ASP A 158 11.86 0.97 15.69
C ASP A 158 11.91 1.16 17.21
N PRO A 159 11.60 2.34 17.79
CA PRO A 159 11.53 2.53 19.23
C PRO A 159 10.37 1.78 19.89
N VAL A 160 9.31 1.44 19.17
CA VAL A 160 8.17 0.65 19.68
C VAL A 160 8.54 -0.82 19.83
N TYR A 161 9.43 -1.32 18.97
CA TYR A 161 9.94 -2.69 18.98
C TYR A 161 11.48 -2.68 19.07
N PRO A 162 12.05 -2.36 20.23
CA PRO A 162 13.49 -2.17 20.37
C PRO A 162 14.27 -3.45 20.14
N GLY A 163 15.46 -3.31 19.57
CA GLY A 163 16.42 -4.40 19.37
C GLY A 163 16.28 -5.17 18.06
N TYR A 164 15.26 -4.92 17.24
CA TYR A 164 15.11 -5.49 15.89
C TYR A 164 15.89 -4.69 14.84
N GLY A 165 15.98 -3.36 14.96
CA GLY A 165 16.69 -2.50 14.00
C GLY A 165 15.86 -2.13 12.78
N PHE A 166 14.54 -1.97 12.92
CA PHE A 166 13.62 -1.63 11.83
C PHE A 166 13.94 -0.30 11.15
N ALA A 167 14.52 0.65 11.88
CA ALA A 167 14.99 1.91 11.31
C ALA A 167 16.12 1.73 10.28
N GLN A 168 16.88 0.65 10.35
CA GLN A 168 17.98 0.36 9.42
C GLN A 168 17.48 -0.45 8.22
N HIS A 169 16.99 -1.66 8.44
CA HIS A 169 16.66 -2.62 7.39
C HIS A 169 15.20 -2.61 6.94
N LYS A 170 14.35 -1.76 7.51
CA LYS A 170 12.95 -1.57 7.10
C LYS A 170 12.12 -2.87 7.09
N GLY A 171 12.48 -3.86 7.91
CA GLY A 171 11.83 -5.16 7.99
C GLY A 171 12.28 -6.19 6.95
N TYR A 172 13.25 -5.86 6.08
CA TYR A 172 13.81 -6.84 5.14
C TYR A 172 14.67 -7.87 5.88
N GLY A 173 14.75 -9.10 5.34
CA GLY A 173 15.49 -10.22 5.92
C GLY A 173 17.01 -10.09 5.77
N THR A 174 17.58 -9.00 6.28
CA THR A 174 19.03 -8.80 6.34
C THR A 174 19.65 -9.69 7.43
N PRO A 175 20.95 -9.98 7.39
CA PRO A 175 21.62 -10.73 8.45
C PRO A 175 21.33 -10.17 9.85
N ALA A 176 21.40 -8.85 10.03
CA ALA A 176 21.10 -8.20 11.30
C ALA A 176 19.64 -8.43 11.78
N HIS A 177 18.66 -8.43 10.86
CA HIS A 177 17.28 -8.72 11.19
C HIS A 177 17.09 -10.19 11.58
N LEU A 178 17.75 -11.11 10.87
CA LEU A 178 17.69 -12.54 11.17
C LEU A 178 18.34 -12.86 12.53
N GLU A 179 19.47 -12.23 12.85
CA GLU A 179 20.11 -12.34 14.18
C GLU A 179 19.20 -11.79 15.30
N ALA A 180 18.50 -10.69 15.04
CA ALA A 180 17.52 -10.15 15.98
C ALA A 180 16.34 -11.11 16.20
N LEU A 181 15.84 -11.73 15.12
CA LEU A 181 14.80 -12.75 15.19
C LEU A 181 15.24 -14.02 15.95
N ASP A 182 16.50 -14.47 15.76
CA ASP A 182 17.03 -15.62 16.52
C ASP A 182 17.15 -15.30 18.01
N ARG A 183 17.46 -14.07 18.37
CA ARG A 183 17.63 -13.63 19.75
C ARG A 183 16.33 -13.30 20.47
N LEU A 184 15.40 -12.59 19.78
CA LEU A 184 14.20 -12.02 20.40
C LEU A 184 12.92 -12.76 20.03
N GLY A 185 12.95 -13.63 19.01
CA GLY A 185 11.74 -14.16 18.41
C GLY A 185 11.01 -13.14 17.52
N PRO A 186 9.86 -13.51 16.91
CA PRO A 186 9.05 -12.58 16.14
C PRO A 186 8.17 -11.72 17.06
N CYS A 187 8.09 -10.42 16.78
CA CYS A 187 7.13 -9.51 17.41
C CYS A 187 5.86 -9.35 16.55
N ARG A 188 4.86 -8.60 17.08
CA ARG A 188 3.52 -8.45 16.49
C ARG A 188 3.51 -7.97 15.03
N ILE A 189 4.50 -7.19 14.60
CA ILE A 189 4.55 -6.70 13.22
C ILE A 189 5.27 -7.63 12.25
N HIS A 190 5.71 -8.82 12.69
CA HIS A 190 6.24 -9.83 11.79
C HIS A 190 5.11 -10.60 11.11
N ARG A 191 5.34 -10.98 9.86
CA ARG A 191 4.37 -11.69 9.03
C ARG A 191 4.50 -13.18 9.23
N SER A 192 3.54 -13.81 9.91
CA SER A 192 3.57 -15.25 10.25
C SER A 192 3.57 -16.17 9.02
N THR A 193 3.03 -15.69 7.89
CA THR A 193 3.00 -16.43 6.61
C THR A 193 4.33 -16.42 5.85
N PHE A 194 5.31 -15.64 6.30
CA PHE A 194 6.63 -15.57 5.70
C PHE A 194 7.60 -16.55 6.36
N HIS A 195 8.55 -17.07 5.58
CA HIS A 195 9.56 -18.02 6.07
C HIS A 195 10.91 -17.32 6.22
N TRP A 196 11.62 -17.59 7.31
CA TRP A 196 13.00 -17.21 7.51
C TRP A 196 13.83 -18.42 7.90
N LEU A 197 15.03 -18.55 7.38
CA LEU A 197 15.93 -19.69 7.60
C LEU A 197 15.24 -21.08 7.46
N GLY A 198 14.29 -21.19 6.50
CA GLY A 198 13.52 -22.40 6.28
C GLY A 198 12.43 -22.69 7.35
N ARG A 199 12.20 -21.75 8.27
CA ARG A 199 11.17 -21.82 9.31
C ARG A 199 10.10 -20.79 9.03
N GLN A 200 8.83 -21.16 9.23
CA GLN A 200 7.73 -20.21 9.22
C GLN A 200 7.78 -19.36 10.49
N LEU A 201 7.59 -18.04 10.34
CA LEU A 201 7.43 -17.13 11.47
C LEU A 201 6.11 -17.48 12.16
N THR A 202 6.15 -18.00 13.39
CA THR A 202 4.96 -18.29 14.19
C THR A 202 4.96 -17.38 15.40
N LEU A 203 3.93 -16.56 15.53
CA LEU A 203 3.71 -15.70 16.71
C LEU A 203 3.34 -16.50 17.97
N PHE A 204 2.87 -17.76 17.79
CA PHE A 204 2.54 -18.67 18.88
C PHE A 204 3.34 -19.96 18.68
N GLY A 205 4.37 -20.16 19.51
CA GLY A 205 5.24 -21.32 19.43
C GLY A 205 4.46 -22.60 19.63
N SER A 206 4.54 -23.53 18.66
CA SER A 206 4.38 -24.94 18.99
C SER A 206 5.59 -25.33 19.85
N ALA A 207 5.37 -25.65 21.10
CA ALA A 207 6.39 -26.10 22.03
C ALA A 207 7.10 -27.34 21.47
N SER A 208 8.35 -27.18 21.08
CA SER A 208 9.27 -28.28 20.83
C SER A 208 10.66 -27.86 21.35
N ALA A 209 10.88 -28.23 22.58
CA ALA A 209 12.11 -28.49 23.32
C ALA A 209 13.39 -27.79 22.86
N ALA A 210 13.71 -26.63 23.47
CA ALA A 210 14.95 -26.32 24.16
C ALA A 210 14.91 -24.86 24.61
N GLY A 211 14.69 -24.60 25.94
CA GLY A 211 14.82 -23.29 26.59
C GLY A 211 13.59 -22.42 26.47
N SER A 212 12.60 -22.65 27.34
CA SER A 212 11.34 -21.92 27.39
C SER A 212 11.48 -20.54 27.99
N VAL A 213 11.33 -19.52 27.15
CA VAL A 213 10.73 -18.25 27.58
C VAL A 213 9.29 -18.27 27.06
N THR A 214 8.29 -18.25 27.94
CA THR A 214 6.87 -18.35 27.56
C THR A 214 6.42 -17.05 26.90
N ALA A 215 5.54 -17.15 25.88
CA ALA A 215 4.96 -16.01 25.14
C ALA A 215 4.36 -14.93 26.06
N GLN A 216 3.91 -15.27 27.27
CA GLN A 216 3.42 -14.34 28.27
C GLN A 216 4.48 -13.39 28.84
N GLN A 217 5.76 -13.75 28.81
CA GLN A 217 6.85 -12.88 29.27
C GLN A 217 7.28 -11.87 28.22
N ILE A 218 7.08 -12.19 26.94
CA ILE A 218 7.43 -11.30 25.82
C ILE A 218 6.38 -10.18 25.68
N ASP A 219 5.10 -10.49 25.88
CA ASP A 219 4.01 -9.49 25.81
C ASP A 219 4.08 -8.47 26.95
N SER A 220 4.67 -8.80 28.10
CA SER A 220 4.81 -7.87 29.24
C SER A 220 6.00 -6.93 29.12
N GLU A 221 7.02 -7.30 28.30
CA GLU A 221 8.22 -6.46 28.07
C GLU A 221 8.16 -5.65 26.77
N CYS A 222 7.31 -6.06 25.82
CA CYS A 222 7.13 -5.38 24.53
C CYS A 222 5.78 -4.66 24.37
N ALA A 223 4.93 -4.62 25.40
CA ALA A 223 3.72 -3.82 25.35
C ALA A 223 4.09 -2.33 25.42
N PRO A 224 3.61 -1.49 24.49
CA PRO A 224 3.78 -0.04 24.61
C PRO A 224 3.15 0.40 25.95
N THR A 225 3.91 1.17 26.74
CA THR A 225 3.33 1.87 27.88
C THR A 225 2.15 2.71 27.41
N ALA A 226 1.10 2.83 28.24
CA ALA A 226 -0.20 3.41 27.88
C ALA A 226 -0.17 4.86 27.33
N ASP A 227 1.00 5.50 27.22
CA ASP A 227 1.20 6.84 26.64
C ASP A 227 1.66 6.82 25.18
N ALA A 228 1.85 5.67 24.54
CA ALA A 228 2.25 5.56 23.13
C ALA A 228 1.06 5.21 22.22
N ALA A 229 -0.13 5.71 22.51
CA ALA A 229 -1.26 5.74 21.57
C ALA A 229 -1.08 6.85 20.53
N VAL A 230 0.00 6.77 19.72
CA VAL A 230 0.11 7.53 18.48
C VAL A 230 -0.39 6.64 17.34
N ALA A 231 -1.65 6.24 17.46
CA ALA A 231 -2.46 5.81 16.34
C ALA A 231 -3.30 7.03 15.94
N GLY A 232 -2.79 7.82 14.96
CA GLY A 232 -3.60 8.68 14.11
C GLY A 232 -4.56 9.64 14.82
N GLN A 233 -4.06 10.65 15.54
CA GLN A 233 -4.75 11.93 15.56
C GLN A 233 -4.23 12.76 14.39
N PHE A 234 -4.72 12.44 13.19
CA PHE A 234 -4.81 13.44 12.15
C PHE A 234 -6.08 14.24 12.42
N ASP A 235 -5.89 15.55 12.55
CA ASP A 235 -6.91 16.55 12.85
C ASP A 235 -8.21 16.33 12.06
N SER A 236 -9.27 16.00 12.77
CA SER A 236 -10.65 15.97 12.29
C SER A 236 -11.28 17.35 12.40
N GLU A 237 -10.69 18.35 11.77
CA GLU A 237 -11.29 19.69 11.69
C GLU A 237 -11.61 20.08 10.25
N HIS A 238 -12.09 19.21 9.39
CA HIS A 238 -12.84 19.59 8.16
C HIS A 238 -13.52 18.35 7.53
N ALA A 239 -14.35 17.66 8.29
CA ALA A 239 -15.37 16.77 7.70
C ALA A 239 -16.73 17.44 7.87
N SER A 240 -17.18 18.13 6.83
CA SER A 240 -18.54 18.64 6.75
C SER A 240 -19.53 17.48 6.58
N ALA A 241 -20.70 17.63 7.22
CA ALA A 241 -21.81 16.69 7.30
C ALA A 241 -22.38 16.27 5.93
N GLY A 242 -21.71 15.36 5.22
CA GLY A 242 -22.14 14.79 3.93
C GLY A 242 -22.04 13.28 3.83
N ASP A 243 -21.19 12.64 4.61
CA ASP A 243 -20.81 11.23 4.38
C ASP A 243 -21.67 10.16 5.05
N ALA A 244 -22.75 10.55 5.75
CA ALA A 244 -23.66 9.59 6.40
C ALA A 244 -24.79 9.06 5.48
N ALA A 245 -24.95 9.55 4.26
CA ALA A 245 -26.05 9.19 3.37
C ALA A 245 -25.69 8.13 2.31
N VAL A 246 -24.41 7.92 2.00
CA VAL A 246 -23.98 7.02 0.91
C VAL A 246 -23.84 5.56 1.36
N ALA A 247 -23.66 5.30 2.66
CA ALA A 247 -23.50 3.93 3.17
C ALA A 247 -24.80 3.13 3.29
N ARG A 248 -26.00 3.75 3.13
CA ARG A 248 -27.30 3.08 3.27
C ARG A 248 -28.02 2.78 1.96
N GLN A 249 -27.44 3.12 0.82
CA GLN A 249 -28.10 2.93 -0.48
C GLN A 249 -27.62 1.70 -1.26
N PHE A 250 -26.58 1.00 -0.78
CA PHE A 250 -26.04 -0.19 -1.45
C PHE A 250 -26.65 -1.53 -1.00
N ASP A 251 -27.44 -1.56 0.09
CA ASP A 251 -28.06 -2.80 0.61
C ASP A 251 -29.49 -3.05 0.11
N SER A 252 -30.08 -2.16 -0.71
CA SER A 252 -31.49 -2.28 -1.14
C SER A 252 -31.72 -2.63 -2.61
N GLU A 253 -30.68 -2.76 -3.45
CA GLU A 253 -30.85 -3.04 -4.89
C GLU A 253 -30.55 -4.49 -5.33
N HIS A 254 -30.27 -5.41 -4.42
CA HIS A 254 -30.03 -6.83 -4.75
C HIS A 254 -31.10 -7.81 -4.26
N ALA A 255 -32.31 -7.32 -3.93
CA ALA A 255 -33.41 -8.17 -3.46
C ALA A 255 -34.67 -8.08 -4.32
N SER A 256 -34.58 -7.87 -5.64
CA SER A 256 -35.78 -7.91 -6.51
C SER A 256 -35.42 -8.22 -7.96
N ALA A 257 -35.08 -9.48 -8.24
CA ALA A 257 -35.11 -10.04 -9.59
C ALA A 257 -35.20 -11.57 -9.56
N ALA A 258 -36.26 -12.06 -8.92
CA ALA A 258 -36.71 -13.44 -9.09
C ALA A 258 -38.25 -13.43 -8.92
N ASP A 259 -38.95 -13.17 -10.01
CA ASP A 259 -40.25 -13.72 -10.33
C ASP A 259 -40.91 -12.87 -11.47
N SER A 260 -40.90 -13.40 -12.65
CA SER A 260 -42.01 -13.23 -13.59
C SER A 260 -41.92 -14.25 -14.73
N PRO A 261 -42.96 -15.04 -14.91
CA PRO A 261 -43.01 -16.04 -15.98
C PRO A 261 -43.65 -15.42 -17.23
N VAL A 262 -43.00 -15.58 -18.38
CA VAL A 262 -43.70 -15.49 -19.67
C VAL A 262 -43.50 -16.79 -20.40
N ALA A 263 -44.56 -17.56 -20.38
CA ALA A 263 -44.81 -18.71 -21.22
C ALA A 263 -45.56 -18.30 -22.50
N ARG A 264 -45.12 -18.91 -23.61
CA ARG A 264 -45.89 -19.36 -24.79
C ARG A 264 -46.60 -18.30 -25.65
N GLN A 265 -46.20 -18.34 -26.90
CA GLN A 265 -47.00 -18.64 -28.11
C GLN A 265 -46.11 -18.47 -29.30
N LEU A 266 -45.70 -19.50 -30.02
CA LEU A 266 -46.35 -20.42 -30.98
C LEU A 266 -46.90 -19.70 -32.23
N ASP A 267 -46.27 -20.05 -33.32
CA ASP A 267 -46.77 -20.48 -34.64
C ASP A 267 -47.23 -19.45 -35.66
N SER A 268 -46.74 -19.76 -36.83
CA SER A 268 -47.29 -19.59 -38.19
C SER A 268 -47.13 -18.19 -38.87
N GLU A 269 -46.22 -18.10 -39.76
CA GLU A 269 -46.31 -18.25 -41.25
C GLU A 269 -44.92 -18.04 -41.85
#